data_11b6169ba9bf577d6fdf8d8c907171fb
#
_entry.id   11b6169ba9bf577d6fdf8d8c907171fb
#
_cell.length_a   1.000
_cell.length_b   1.000
_cell.length_c   1.000
_cell.angle_alpha   90.00
_cell.angle_beta   90.00
_cell.angle_gamma   90.00
#
_symmetry.space_group_name_H-M   'P 1'
#
loop_
_entity.id
_entity.type
_entity.pdbx_description
1 polymer ?
#
loop_
_entity_poly.entity_id
_entity_poly.type
_entity_poly.pdbx_seq_one_letter_code
_entity_poly.pdbx_strand_id
1 'polypeptide(L)'
;AFILGIVGLVCYYGSNPSFEILNLSRKFFDANINEQIIYIAAGETLLAGYSGTSFNVYYVLNTICLLMFSYTLIKSPIFKKSVGYWALASGFFMIIPSSAGMIGLIFSLLSLIPWIVLIGLLRLEFKNKLSL
;
A
#
# COMPACT_ATOMS: atom_id res chain seq x y z
N ALA A 1 -10.47 2.30 -12.54
CA ALA A 1 -9.17 2.23 -11.90
C ALA A 1 -8.97 3.37 -10.90
N PHE A 2 -9.01 4.64 -11.33
CA PHE A 2 -8.68 5.81 -10.50
C PHE A 2 -9.51 5.89 -9.20
N ILE A 3 -10.83 5.79 -9.28
CA ILE A 3 -11.72 5.80 -8.11
C ILE A 3 -11.38 4.66 -7.14
N LEU A 4 -11.13 3.46 -7.64
CA LEU A 4 -10.73 2.32 -6.81
C LEU A 4 -9.41 2.57 -6.09
N GLY A 5 -8.45 3.20 -6.77
CA GLY A 5 -7.18 3.60 -6.16
C GLY A 5 -7.37 4.61 -5.04
N ILE A 6 -8.22 5.64 -5.23
CA ILE A 6 -8.53 6.63 -4.18
C ILE A 6 -9.21 5.95 -2.98
N VAL A 7 -10.23 5.12 -3.21
CA VAL A 7 -10.92 4.39 -2.13
C VAL A 7 -9.93 3.49 -1.38
N GLY A 8 -9.05 2.79 -2.10
CA GLY A 8 -7.99 2.00 -1.50
C GLY A 8 -7.07 2.83 -0.59
N LEU A 9 -6.62 4.00 -1.05
CA LEU A 9 -5.81 4.91 -0.24
C LEU A 9 -6.54 5.38 1.02
N VAL A 10 -7.83 5.72 0.92
CA VAL A 10 -8.64 6.09 2.09
C VAL A 10 -8.70 4.94 3.09
N CYS A 11 -8.90 3.70 2.64
CA CYS A 11 -8.88 2.51 3.49
C CYS A 11 -7.50 2.32 4.16
N TYR A 12 -6.40 2.54 3.44
CA TYR A 12 -5.05 2.45 3.98
C TYR A 12 -4.80 3.48 5.08
N TYR A 13 -5.07 4.76 4.81
CA TYR A 13 -4.88 5.81 5.81
C TYR A 13 -5.82 5.64 7.01
N GLY A 14 -7.05 5.21 6.78
CA GLY A 14 -8.00 4.94 7.85
C GLY A 14 -7.64 3.73 8.73
N SER A 15 -6.78 2.83 8.25
CA SER A 15 -6.27 1.71 9.04
C SER A 15 -4.97 2.01 9.79
N ASN A 16 -4.29 3.14 9.49
CA ASN A 16 -2.97 3.45 10.03
C ASN A 16 -3.07 4.18 11.38
N PRO A 17 -2.81 3.50 12.53
CA PRO A 17 -2.93 4.07 13.87
C PRO A 17 -1.65 4.74 14.38
N SER A 18 -0.78 5.26 13.51
CA SER A 18 0.55 5.76 13.89
C SER A 18 0.48 6.90 14.91
N PHE A 19 -0.47 7.83 14.78
CA PHE A 19 -0.64 8.93 15.71
C PHE A 19 -1.24 8.48 17.04
N GLU A 20 -2.19 7.55 16.99
CA GLU A 20 -2.82 6.98 18.18
C GLU A 20 -1.79 6.20 19.00
N ILE A 21 -0.96 5.36 18.36
CA ILE A 21 0.12 4.61 19.02
C ILE A 21 1.14 5.56 19.61
N LEU A 22 1.54 6.62 18.90
CA LEU A 22 2.45 7.63 19.43
C LEU A 22 1.91 8.30 20.69
N ASN A 23 0.61 8.63 20.70
CA ASN A 23 -0.05 9.24 21.85
C ASN A 23 -0.14 8.26 23.02
N LEU A 24 -0.51 7.00 22.77
CA LEU A 24 -0.53 5.95 23.80
C LEU A 24 0.86 5.69 24.38
N SER A 25 1.89 5.67 23.55
CA SER A 25 3.28 5.49 23.99
C SER A 25 3.72 6.59 24.96
N ARG A 26 3.39 7.85 24.68
CA ARG A 26 3.69 8.96 25.60
C ARG A 26 2.97 8.78 26.94
N LYS A 27 1.70 8.46 26.95
CA LYS A 27 0.91 8.22 28.15
C LYS A 27 1.44 7.03 28.95
N PHE A 28 1.92 5.98 28.28
CA PHE A 28 2.50 4.79 28.89
C PHE A 28 3.71 5.14 29.76
N PHE A 29 4.59 6.04 29.31
CA PHE A 29 5.79 6.41 30.06
C PHE A 29 5.49 7.19 31.36
N ASP A 30 4.38 7.94 31.38
CA ASP A 30 3.98 8.76 32.54
C ASP A 30 3.02 8.01 33.49
N ALA A 31 2.61 6.79 33.15
CA ALA A 31 1.57 6.03 33.82
C ALA A 31 2.14 5.10 34.91
N ASN A 32 1.31 4.81 35.92
CA ASN A 32 1.58 3.76 36.88
C ASN A 32 1.38 2.35 36.28
N ILE A 33 1.86 1.30 36.97
CA ILE A 33 1.87 -0.09 36.45
C ILE A 33 0.47 -0.57 36.01
N ASN A 34 -0.57 -0.22 36.75
CA ASN A 34 -1.93 -0.66 36.40
C ASN A 34 -2.47 0.03 35.14
N GLU A 35 -2.16 1.32 34.98
CA GLU A 35 -2.51 2.08 33.78
C GLU A 35 -1.68 1.66 32.56
N GLN A 36 -0.42 1.28 32.73
CA GLN A 36 0.42 0.76 31.67
C GLN A 36 -0.17 -0.47 31.00
N ILE A 37 -0.77 -1.38 31.77
CA ILE A 37 -1.46 -2.56 31.22
C ILE A 37 -2.60 -2.15 30.29
N ILE A 38 -3.35 -1.11 30.66
CA ILE A 38 -4.48 -0.59 29.84
C ILE A 38 -3.92 -0.01 28.51
N TYR A 39 -2.83 0.75 28.55
CA TYR A 39 -2.22 1.33 27.36
C TYR A 39 -1.62 0.27 26.43
N ILE A 40 -1.04 -0.81 26.97
CA ILE A 40 -0.57 -1.95 26.18
C ILE A 40 -1.73 -2.60 25.46
N ALA A 41 -2.81 -2.95 26.19
CA ALA A 41 -4.00 -3.59 25.58
C ALA A 41 -4.66 -2.72 24.51
N ALA A 42 -4.71 -1.39 24.73
CA ALA A 42 -5.19 -0.45 23.72
C ALA A 42 -4.28 -0.42 22.48
N GLY A 43 -2.96 -0.43 22.68
CA GLY A 43 -1.99 -0.47 21.59
C GLY A 43 -2.08 -1.76 20.75
N GLU A 44 -2.21 -2.91 21.41
CA GLU A 44 -2.42 -4.19 20.73
C GLU A 44 -3.71 -4.22 19.91
N THR A 45 -4.78 -3.62 20.44
CA THR A 45 -6.06 -3.49 19.72
C THR A 45 -5.90 -2.65 18.44
N LEU A 46 -5.17 -1.54 18.53
CA LEU A 46 -4.88 -0.69 17.36
C LEU A 46 -4.02 -1.41 16.32
N LEU A 47 -3.01 -2.17 16.76
CA LEU A 47 -2.17 -2.97 15.87
C LEU A 47 -2.95 -4.08 15.17
N ALA A 48 -3.88 -4.74 15.89
CA ALA A 48 -4.78 -5.72 15.29
C ALA A 48 -5.71 -5.08 14.25
N GLY A 49 -6.20 -3.85 14.52
CA GLY A 49 -6.98 -3.06 13.55
C GLY A 49 -6.17 -2.66 12.31
N TYR A 50 -4.90 -2.32 12.48
CA TYR A 50 -3.99 -1.97 11.38
C TYR A 50 -3.84 -3.09 10.36
N SER A 51 -3.67 -4.34 10.79
CA SER A 51 -3.61 -5.51 9.91
C SER A 51 -5.00 -6.10 9.59
N GLY A 52 -6.06 -5.41 9.94
CA GLY A 52 -7.45 -5.84 9.85
C GLY A 52 -8.10 -5.64 8.48
N THR A 53 -9.43 -5.53 8.50
CA THR A 53 -10.26 -5.50 7.29
C THR A 53 -9.92 -4.34 6.36
N SER A 54 -9.78 -3.12 6.87
CA SER A 54 -9.52 -1.93 6.04
C SER A 54 -8.20 -2.03 5.29
N PHE A 55 -7.16 -2.55 5.95
CA PHE A 55 -5.86 -2.79 5.34
C PHE A 55 -5.93 -3.84 4.22
N ASN A 56 -6.65 -4.94 4.45
CA ASN A 56 -6.82 -5.98 3.43
C ASN A 56 -7.66 -5.48 2.24
N VAL A 57 -8.71 -4.68 2.49
CA VAL A 57 -9.50 -4.02 1.43
C VAL A 57 -8.61 -3.11 0.58
N TYR A 58 -7.71 -2.33 1.20
CA TYR A 58 -6.73 -1.54 0.45
C TYR A 58 -5.90 -2.40 -0.51
N TYR A 59 -5.35 -3.53 -0.07
CA TYR A 59 -4.57 -4.43 -0.93
C TYR A 59 -5.38 -4.93 -2.13
N VAL A 60 -6.61 -5.38 -1.91
CA VAL A 60 -7.50 -5.86 -2.97
C VAL A 60 -7.81 -4.76 -3.97
N LEU A 61 -8.22 -3.58 -3.50
CA LEU A 61 -8.59 -2.46 -4.37
C LEU A 61 -7.38 -1.95 -5.15
N ASN A 62 -6.22 -1.87 -4.52
CA ASN A 62 -5.00 -1.40 -5.16
C ASN A 62 -4.47 -2.40 -6.19
N THR A 63 -4.56 -3.70 -5.91
CA THR A 63 -4.27 -4.76 -6.88
C THR A 63 -5.16 -4.64 -8.11
N ILE A 64 -6.47 -4.54 -7.93
CA ILE A 64 -7.42 -4.38 -9.05
C ILE A 64 -7.11 -3.10 -9.83
N CYS A 65 -6.85 -2.01 -9.14
CA CYS A 65 -6.47 -0.73 -9.74
C CYS A 65 -5.23 -0.86 -10.63
N LEU A 66 -4.15 -1.48 -10.12
CA LEU A 66 -2.90 -1.68 -10.86
C LEU A 66 -3.11 -2.60 -12.08
N LEU A 67 -3.90 -3.67 -11.96
CA LEU A 67 -4.22 -4.55 -13.09
C LEU A 67 -5.01 -3.82 -14.17
N MET A 68 -5.98 -2.98 -13.80
CA MET A 68 -6.72 -2.15 -14.74
C MET A 68 -5.83 -1.10 -15.42
N PHE A 69 -4.93 -0.44 -14.67
CA PHE A 69 -3.95 0.48 -15.25
C PHE A 69 -2.97 -0.24 -16.18
N SER A 70 -2.49 -1.41 -15.79
CA SER A 70 -1.63 -2.25 -16.62
C SER A 70 -2.27 -2.54 -17.97
N TYR A 71 -3.52 -3.01 -17.97
CA TYR A 71 -4.25 -3.26 -19.20
C TYR A 71 -4.36 -2.02 -20.07
N THR A 72 -4.72 -0.88 -19.48
CA THR A 72 -4.83 0.40 -20.18
C THR A 72 -3.50 0.84 -20.78
N LEU A 73 -2.40 0.72 -20.02
CA LEU A 73 -1.05 1.09 -20.46
C LEU A 73 -0.55 0.20 -21.62
N ILE A 74 -0.80 -1.12 -21.55
CA ILE A 74 -0.41 -2.07 -22.61
C ILE A 74 -1.17 -1.78 -23.91
N LYS A 75 -2.43 -1.37 -23.83
CA LYS A 75 -3.28 -1.04 -24.97
C LYS A 75 -3.07 0.38 -25.49
N SER A 76 -2.47 1.25 -24.71
CA SER A 76 -2.25 2.64 -25.07
C SER A 76 -1.22 2.77 -26.20
N PRO A 77 -1.48 3.55 -27.24
CA PRO A 77 -0.47 3.91 -28.22
C PRO A 77 0.53 4.95 -27.71
N ILE A 78 0.22 5.56 -26.56
CA ILE A 78 0.98 6.68 -26.00
C ILE A 78 2.20 6.20 -25.23
N PHE A 79 2.10 5.08 -24.49
CA PHE A 79 3.15 4.54 -23.64
C PHE A 79 3.77 3.29 -24.23
N LYS A 80 5.07 3.08 -23.93
CA LYS A 80 5.71 1.81 -24.29
C LYS A 80 5.05 0.67 -23.52
N LYS A 81 4.85 -0.46 -24.19
CA LYS A 81 4.24 -1.66 -23.58
C LYS A 81 4.99 -2.14 -22.32
N SER A 82 6.31 -1.88 -22.24
CA SER A 82 7.10 -2.23 -21.05
C SER A 82 6.57 -1.57 -19.77
N VAL A 83 6.05 -0.34 -19.84
CA VAL A 83 5.43 0.36 -18.69
C VAL A 83 4.24 -0.45 -18.17
N GLY A 84 3.38 -0.93 -19.07
CA GLY A 84 2.24 -1.75 -18.71
C GLY A 84 2.63 -3.11 -18.12
N TYR A 85 3.68 -3.75 -18.62
CA TYR A 85 4.16 -5.02 -18.06
C TYR A 85 4.74 -4.86 -16.65
N TRP A 86 5.44 -3.76 -16.36
CA TRP A 86 5.92 -3.48 -15.01
C TRP A 86 4.77 -3.17 -14.04
N ALA A 87 3.71 -2.49 -14.51
CA ALA A 87 2.49 -2.30 -13.73
C ALA A 87 1.79 -3.64 -13.44
N LEU A 88 1.75 -4.55 -14.43
CA LEU A 88 1.20 -5.89 -14.27
C LEU A 88 1.97 -6.70 -13.23
N ALA A 89 3.30 -6.68 -13.30
CA ALA A 89 4.17 -7.39 -12.34
C ALA A 89 3.96 -6.85 -10.92
N SER A 90 3.89 -5.52 -10.74
CA SER A 90 3.61 -4.92 -9.44
C SER A 90 2.26 -5.35 -8.89
N GLY A 91 1.20 -5.29 -9.71
CA GLY A 91 -0.14 -5.74 -9.32
C GLY A 91 -0.18 -7.21 -8.95
N PHE A 92 0.54 -8.08 -9.67
CA PHE A 92 0.63 -9.49 -9.36
C PHE A 92 1.25 -9.76 -7.98
N PHE A 93 2.35 -9.10 -7.66
CA PHE A 93 2.99 -9.25 -6.33
C PHE A 93 2.16 -8.65 -5.19
N MET A 94 1.25 -7.72 -5.48
CA MET A 94 0.33 -7.15 -4.49
C MET A 94 -0.93 -7.99 -4.23
N ILE A 95 -1.10 -9.14 -4.86
CA ILE A 95 -2.27 -10.01 -4.62
C ILE A 95 -2.30 -10.51 -3.18
N ILE A 96 -1.13 -10.81 -2.60
CA ILE A 96 -1.02 -11.30 -1.22
C ILE A 96 -0.68 -10.12 -0.30
N PRO A 97 -1.58 -9.75 0.62
CA PRO A 97 -1.33 -8.65 1.54
C PRO A 97 -0.22 -8.99 2.53
N SER A 98 0.52 -7.98 2.99
CA SER A 98 1.60 -8.16 3.98
C SER A 98 1.10 -8.67 5.33
N SER A 99 -0.19 -8.55 5.62
CA SER A 99 -0.84 -9.14 6.79
C SER A 99 -0.95 -10.66 6.76
N ALA A 100 -0.69 -11.31 5.60
CA ALA A 100 -0.68 -12.77 5.46
C ALA A 100 0.63 -13.43 5.95
N GLY A 101 1.29 -12.83 6.93
CA GLY A 101 2.51 -13.35 7.54
C GLY A 101 3.75 -13.23 6.65
N MET A 102 4.69 -14.16 6.81
CA MET A 102 5.99 -14.09 6.11
C MET A 102 5.85 -14.08 4.59
N ILE A 103 4.92 -14.88 4.04
CA ILE A 103 4.68 -14.92 2.59
C ILE A 103 4.19 -13.57 2.09
N GLY A 104 3.23 -12.96 2.78
CA GLY A 104 2.73 -11.63 2.45
C GLY A 104 3.80 -10.56 2.52
N LEU A 105 4.68 -10.63 3.53
CA LEU A 105 5.82 -9.72 3.66
C LEU A 105 6.77 -9.83 2.46
N ILE A 106 7.15 -11.05 2.08
CA ILE A 106 8.04 -11.30 0.93
C ILE A 106 7.40 -10.75 -0.37
N PHE A 107 6.13 -11.04 -0.62
CA PHE A 107 5.42 -10.57 -1.81
C PHE A 107 5.32 -9.04 -1.83
N SER A 108 5.06 -8.40 -0.69
CA SER A 108 5.05 -6.95 -0.57
C SER A 108 6.40 -6.32 -0.88
N LEU A 109 7.50 -6.88 -0.37
CA LEU A 109 8.85 -6.41 -0.67
C LEU A 109 9.21 -6.60 -2.15
N LEU A 110 8.86 -7.76 -2.74
CA LEU A 110 9.07 -8.02 -4.16
C LEU A 110 8.28 -7.06 -5.05
N SER A 111 7.08 -6.63 -4.63
CA SER A 111 6.26 -5.68 -5.40
C SER A 111 6.90 -4.29 -5.53
N LEU A 112 7.79 -3.91 -4.61
CA LEU A 112 8.48 -2.62 -4.66
C LEU A 112 9.39 -2.49 -5.87
N ILE A 113 10.03 -3.57 -6.31
CA ILE A 113 10.95 -3.56 -7.44
C ILE A 113 10.23 -3.13 -8.73
N PRO A 114 9.20 -3.85 -9.21
CA PRO A 114 8.46 -3.45 -10.41
C PRO A 114 7.76 -2.10 -10.24
N TRP A 115 7.36 -1.73 -9.02
CA TRP A 115 6.72 -0.45 -8.75
C TRP A 115 7.69 0.73 -8.94
N ILE A 116 8.92 0.63 -8.42
CA ILE A 116 9.97 1.65 -8.60
C ILE A 116 10.33 1.78 -10.09
N VAL A 117 10.49 0.65 -10.79
CA VAL A 117 10.77 0.65 -12.24
C VAL A 117 9.63 1.30 -13.01
N LEU A 118 8.38 0.98 -12.68
CA LEU A 118 7.18 1.58 -13.28
C LEU A 118 7.20 3.11 -13.17
N ILE A 119 7.44 3.65 -11.96
CA ILE A 119 7.50 5.10 -11.74
C ILE A 119 8.64 5.73 -12.53
N GLY A 120 9.82 5.09 -12.54
CA GLY A 120 10.97 5.56 -13.31
C GLY A 120 10.68 5.65 -14.82
N LEU A 121 10.07 4.60 -15.37
CA LEU A 121 9.67 4.55 -16.77
C LEU A 121 8.60 5.58 -17.13
N LEU A 122 7.57 5.72 -16.29
CA LEU A 122 6.53 6.75 -16.47
C LEU A 122 7.15 8.15 -16.51
N ARG A 123 8.04 8.46 -15.55
CA ARG A 123 8.75 9.75 -15.54
C ARG A 123 9.54 10.00 -16.82
N LEU A 124 10.24 8.99 -17.32
CA LEU A 124 11.03 9.11 -18.57
C LEU A 124 10.12 9.33 -19.79
N GLU A 125 9.00 8.58 -19.88
CA GLU A 125 8.04 8.74 -20.98
C GLU A 125 7.40 10.14 -20.97
N PHE A 126 7.02 10.66 -19.80
CA PHE A 126 6.48 12.02 -19.68
C PHE A 126 7.51 13.08 -20.05
N LYS A 127 8.76 12.95 -19.56
CA LYS A 127 9.83 13.89 -19.89
C LYS A 127 10.06 13.96 -21.41
N ASN A 128 10.16 12.81 -22.06
CA ASN A 128 10.41 12.74 -23.50
C ASN A 128 9.28 13.35 -24.35
N LYS A 129 8.05 13.37 -23.84
CA LYS A 129 6.90 13.94 -24.54
C LYS A 129 6.68 15.42 -24.29
N LEU A 130 7.12 15.93 -23.13
CA LEU A 130 7.05 17.35 -22.81
C LEU A 130 8.22 18.15 -23.44
N SER A 131 9.27 17.46 -23.91
CA SER A 131 10.41 18.07 -24.61
C SER A 131 10.22 18.14 -26.13
N LEU A 132 9.05 17.74 -26.63
CA LEU A 132 8.62 17.87 -28.02
C LEU A 132 7.58 18.99 -28.15
#